data_57d7484cbb60638bab4181d56215e7af
#
_entry.id   57d7484cbb60638bab4181d56215e7af
#
_cell.length_a   1.000
_cell.length_b   1.000
_cell.length_c   1.000
_cell.angle_alpha   90.00
_cell.angle_beta   90.00
_cell.angle_gamma   90.00
#
_symmetry.space_group_name_H-M   'P 1'
#
loop_
_entity.id
_entity.type
_entity.pdbx_description
1 polymer ?
#
loop_
_entity_poly.entity_id
_entity_poly.type
_entity_poly.pdbx_seq_one_letter_code
_entity_poly.pdbx_strand_id
1 'polypeptide(L)'
;MDLEVQHYTQFFLDNLEKLPFTKPLDKKVFLYESCMTRRTKLSDPARALLEAIPGVELVDPELAKEQTLCCGGLANMTNPPLGQQVGKVLIDNISKTKADYIANTCSFCRMSFYPYEKEYSLDVKDIATLVDEAMGGKEYEDKMATYWRCESIDEIIGLSKENFEANGYSEEEMRHVLPMLFPLAVS
;
A
#
# COMPACT_ATOMS: atom_id res chain seq x y z
N MET A 1 -26.58 21.31 -6.27
CA MET A 1 -26.22 20.00 -6.87
C MET A 1 -26.03 19.06 -5.71
N ASP A 2 -26.92 18.11 -5.51
CA ASP A 2 -26.77 17.10 -4.46
C ASP A 2 -25.82 16.02 -5.00
N LEU A 3 -24.58 16.01 -4.50
CA LEU A 3 -23.58 15.01 -4.83
C LEU A 3 -23.60 13.94 -3.74
N GLU A 4 -23.86 12.71 -4.12
CA GLU A 4 -23.62 11.56 -3.28
C GLU A 4 -22.16 11.16 -3.40
N VAL A 5 -21.43 11.16 -2.28
CA VAL A 5 -20.01 10.79 -2.23
C VAL A 5 -19.89 9.44 -1.52
N GLN A 6 -19.33 8.47 -2.22
CA GLN A 6 -19.15 7.12 -1.72
C GLN A 6 -17.68 6.70 -1.82
N HIS A 7 -17.18 5.96 -0.84
CA HIS A 7 -15.85 5.37 -0.93
C HIS A 7 -15.84 4.24 -1.96
N TYR A 8 -14.76 4.09 -2.72
CA TYR A 8 -14.70 3.12 -3.83
C TYR A 8 -14.89 1.66 -3.37
N THR A 9 -14.47 1.29 -2.15
CA THR A 9 -14.69 -0.08 -1.64
C THR A 9 -16.18 -0.37 -1.44
N GLN A 10 -16.95 0.60 -0.96
CA GLN A 10 -18.39 0.47 -0.85
C GLN A 10 -19.05 0.44 -2.25
N PHE A 11 -18.59 1.31 -3.15
CA PHE A 11 -19.08 1.31 -4.53
C PHE A 11 -18.87 -0.04 -5.23
N PHE A 12 -17.69 -0.65 -5.08
CA PHE A 12 -17.44 -1.97 -5.65
C PHE A 12 -18.27 -3.06 -4.99
N LEU A 13 -18.42 -3.01 -3.66
CA LEU A 13 -19.27 -3.96 -2.94
C LEU A 13 -20.73 -3.88 -3.37
N ASP A 14 -21.28 -2.68 -3.52
CA ASP A 14 -22.67 -2.44 -3.95
C ASP A 14 -22.90 -2.83 -5.42
N ASN A 15 -21.86 -2.99 -6.21
CA ASN A 15 -21.90 -3.39 -7.61
C ASN A 15 -21.17 -4.72 -7.86
N LEU A 16 -21.05 -5.57 -6.85
CA LEU A 16 -20.25 -6.80 -6.90
C LEU A 16 -20.66 -7.72 -8.06
N GLU A 17 -21.96 -7.79 -8.38
CA GLU A 17 -22.50 -8.59 -9.49
C GLU A 17 -22.04 -8.10 -10.88
N LYS A 18 -21.50 -6.88 -10.96
CA LYS A 18 -20.95 -6.31 -12.21
C LYS A 18 -19.44 -6.50 -12.33
N LEU A 19 -18.78 -7.04 -11.29
CA LEU A 19 -17.36 -7.32 -11.30
C LEU A 19 -17.10 -8.73 -11.84
N PRO A 20 -16.62 -8.88 -13.08
CA PRO A 20 -16.38 -10.20 -13.68
C PRO A 20 -15.08 -10.80 -13.13
N PHE A 21 -15.10 -11.36 -11.94
CA PHE A 21 -13.95 -12.08 -11.41
C PHE A 21 -13.69 -13.32 -12.26
N THR A 22 -12.66 -13.26 -13.08
CA THR A 22 -12.27 -14.31 -14.03
C THR A 22 -11.03 -15.09 -13.61
N LYS A 23 -10.29 -14.56 -12.62
CA LYS A 23 -9.03 -15.13 -12.16
C LYS A 23 -9.01 -15.18 -10.62
N PRO A 24 -8.95 -16.39 -10.01
CA PRO A 24 -8.71 -16.46 -8.56
C PRO A 24 -7.32 -15.93 -8.24
N LEU A 25 -7.17 -15.28 -7.10
CA LEU A 25 -5.86 -14.77 -6.66
C LEU A 25 -5.04 -15.82 -5.92
N ASP A 26 -5.69 -16.76 -5.21
CA ASP A 26 -5.07 -17.83 -4.40
C ASP A 26 -3.99 -17.29 -3.46
N LYS A 27 -4.36 -16.26 -2.67
CA LYS A 27 -3.46 -15.50 -1.79
C LYS A 27 -4.01 -15.33 -0.39
N LYS A 28 -3.09 -15.35 0.59
CA LYS A 28 -3.36 -14.89 1.94
C LYS A 28 -3.20 -13.39 1.99
N VAL A 29 -4.25 -12.70 2.40
CA VAL A 29 -4.30 -11.24 2.39
C VAL A 29 -4.59 -10.73 3.80
N PHE A 30 -3.75 -9.85 4.31
CA PHE A 30 -4.06 -9.05 5.49
C PHE A 30 -4.65 -7.71 5.06
N LEU A 31 -5.86 -7.39 5.53
CA LEU A 31 -6.42 -6.05 5.34
C LEU A 31 -5.84 -5.10 6.39
N TYR A 32 -5.02 -4.15 5.95
CA TYR A 32 -4.58 -3.07 6.81
C TYR A 32 -5.66 -2.00 6.94
N GLU A 33 -6.34 -2.01 8.08
CA GLU A 33 -7.37 -1.03 8.42
C GLU A 33 -6.71 0.24 8.94
N SER A 34 -6.50 1.20 8.06
CA SER A 34 -5.89 2.49 8.40
C SER A 34 -6.70 3.24 9.47
N CYS A 35 -6.08 4.20 10.14
CA CYS A 35 -6.79 5.03 11.12
C CYS A 35 -8.00 5.75 10.52
N MET A 36 -7.95 6.12 9.24
CA MET A 36 -9.08 6.73 8.53
C MET A 36 -10.17 5.70 8.25
N THR A 37 -9.81 4.53 7.71
CA THR A 37 -10.76 3.43 7.41
C THR A 37 -11.57 3.04 8.65
N ARG A 38 -10.91 2.89 9.80
CA ARG A 38 -11.59 2.57 11.07
C ARG A 38 -12.51 3.69 11.55
N ARG A 39 -12.05 4.95 11.49
CA ARG A 39 -12.84 6.12 11.94
C ARG A 39 -14.08 6.39 11.09
N THR A 40 -14.03 6.02 9.82
CA THR A 40 -15.12 6.21 8.86
C THR A 40 -15.99 4.98 8.66
N LYS A 41 -15.76 3.90 9.42
CA LYS A 41 -16.48 2.62 9.32
C LYS A 41 -16.40 1.97 7.93
N LEU A 42 -15.29 2.15 7.25
CA LEU A 42 -15.02 1.57 5.93
C LEU A 42 -14.27 0.23 6.00
N SER A 43 -14.00 -0.26 7.21
CA SER A 43 -13.36 -1.58 7.41
C SER A 43 -14.25 -2.72 6.91
N ASP A 44 -15.53 -2.70 7.26
CA ASP A 44 -16.46 -3.76 6.88
C ASP A 44 -16.67 -3.87 5.37
N PRO A 45 -16.94 -2.79 4.61
CA PRO A 45 -17.02 -2.86 3.16
C PRO A 45 -15.72 -3.33 2.49
N ALA A 46 -14.56 -2.88 2.99
CA ALA A 46 -13.28 -3.27 2.45
C ALA A 46 -13.01 -4.77 2.67
N ARG A 47 -13.36 -5.29 3.86
CA ARG A 47 -13.22 -6.70 4.21
C ARG A 47 -14.14 -7.57 3.38
N ALA A 48 -15.43 -7.22 3.32
CA ALA A 48 -16.43 -7.94 2.54
C ALA A 48 -16.08 -7.98 1.04
N LEU A 49 -15.53 -6.89 0.50
CA LEU A 49 -15.06 -6.86 -0.88
C LEU A 49 -13.90 -7.82 -1.12
N LEU A 50 -12.91 -7.86 -0.22
CA LEU A 50 -11.79 -8.80 -0.34
C LEU A 50 -12.24 -10.26 -0.21
N GLU A 51 -13.16 -10.56 0.71
CA GLU A 51 -13.74 -11.90 0.88
C GLU A 51 -14.53 -12.37 -0.35
N ALA A 52 -15.07 -11.43 -1.14
CA ALA A 52 -15.77 -11.75 -2.37
C ALA A 52 -14.83 -12.08 -3.55
N ILE A 53 -13.55 -11.74 -3.47
CA ILE A 53 -12.57 -12.07 -4.52
C ILE A 53 -12.22 -13.57 -4.44
N PRO A 54 -12.41 -14.35 -5.52
CA PRO A 54 -12.11 -15.77 -5.52
C PRO A 54 -10.65 -16.07 -5.15
N GLY A 55 -10.44 -17.05 -4.26
CA GLY A 55 -9.11 -17.47 -3.83
C GLY A 55 -8.42 -16.56 -2.81
N VAL A 56 -9.07 -15.49 -2.33
CA VAL A 56 -8.55 -14.69 -1.23
C VAL A 56 -8.86 -15.35 0.10
N GLU A 57 -7.84 -15.56 0.92
CA GLU A 57 -7.93 -15.96 2.32
C GLU A 57 -7.54 -14.76 3.19
N LEU A 58 -8.50 -14.17 3.92
CA LEU A 58 -8.17 -13.11 4.87
C LEU A 58 -7.50 -13.70 6.10
N VAL A 59 -6.36 -13.12 6.47
CA VAL A 59 -5.60 -13.49 7.67
C VAL A 59 -5.39 -12.27 8.56
N ASP A 60 -5.69 -12.41 9.82
CA ASP A 60 -5.55 -11.33 10.79
C ASP A 60 -4.42 -11.65 11.79
N PRO A 61 -3.52 -10.69 12.08
CA PRO A 61 -2.59 -10.80 13.20
C PRO A 61 -3.32 -10.63 14.55
N GLU A 62 -2.58 -10.82 15.64
CA GLU A 62 -3.11 -10.64 16.99
C GLU A 62 -3.75 -9.25 17.20
N LEU A 63 -3.08 -8.20 16.68
CA LEU A 63 -3.59 -6.83 16.73
C LEU A 63 -4.10 -6.42 15.33
N ALA A 64 -5.36 -6.71 15.07
CA ALA A 64 -6.06 -6.41 13.84
C ALA A 64 -7.38 -5.67 14.10
N LYS A 65 -8.10 -5.30 13.07
CA LYS A 65 -9.39 -4.61 13.10
C LYS A 65 -9.30 -3.31 13.92
N GLU A 66 -10.13 -3.14 14.93
CA GLU A 66 -10.09 -1.95 15.79
C GLU A 66 -8.77 -1.79 16.56
N GLN A 67 -8.05 -2.88 16.77
CA GLN A 67 -6.75 -2.89 17.47
C GLN A 67 -5.57 -2.74 16.51
N THR A 68 -5.80 -2.59 15.21
CA THR A 68 -4.72 -2.43 14.22
C THR A 68 -3.78 -1.29 14.62
N LEU A 69 -2.49 -1.59 14.63
CA LEU A 69 -1.45 -0.62 14.98
C LEU A 69 -1.30 0.46 13.92
N CYS A 70 -0.71 1.59 14.28
CA CYS A 70 -0.44 2.68 13.34
C CYS A 70 0.70 2.32 12.39
N CYS A 71 0.62 2.76 11.11
CA CYS A 71 1.71 2.62 10.15
C CYS A 71 2.92 3.54 10.42
N GLY A 72 2.80 4.49 11.36
CA GLY A 72 3.86 5.45 11.65
C GLY A 72 3.96 6.62 10.68
N GLY A 73 3.14 6.67 9.62
CA GLY A 73 3.29 7.64 8.52
C GLY A 73 3.30 9.09 8.97
N LEU A 74 2.35 9.52 9.81
CA LEU A 74 2.34 10.90 10.34
C LEU A 74 3.53 11.17 11.26
N ALA A 75 3.95 10.19 12.06
CA ALA A 75 5.12 10.34 12.92
C ALA A 75 6.40 10.48 12.07
N ASN A 76 6.51 9.77 10.95
CA ASN A 76 7.65 9.91 10.03
C ASN A 76 7.85 11.34 9.51
N MET A 77 6.79 12.12 9.36
CA MET A 77 6.89 13.51 8.88
C MET A 77 7.49 14.46 9.92
N THR A 78 7.34 14.16 11.21
CA THR A 78 7.78 15.07 12.30
C THR A 78 8.93 14.50 13.09
N ASN A 79 9.02 13.19 13.22
CA ASN A 79 10.06 12.47 13.94
C ASN A 79 10.31 11.11 13.25
N PRO A 80 11.13 11.07 12.17
CA PRO A 80 11.37 9.86 11.40
C PRO A 80 11.81 8.64 12.24
N PRO A 81 12.72 8.76 13.23
CA PRO A 81 13.08 7.61 14.06
C PRO A 81 11.90 7.01 14.84
N LEU A 82 11.01 7.85 15.36
CA LEU A 82 9.80 7.39 16.04
C LEU A 82 8.82 6.72 15.06
N GLY A 83 8.63 7.34 13.88
CA GLY A 83 7.75 6.79 12.86
C GLY A 83 8.20 5.42 12.37
N GLN A 84 9.50 5.22 12.17
CA GLN A 84 10.08 3.93 11.80
C GLN A 84 9.89 2.88 12.91
N GLN A 85 10.10 3.23 14.18
CA GLN A 85 9.85 2.31 15.29
C GLN A 85 8.37 1.87 15.35
N VAL A 86 7.44 2.82 15.18
CA VAL A 86 6.00 2.53 15.15
C VAL A 86 5.65 1.61 13.98
N GLY A 87 6.16 1.92 12.78
CA GLY A 87 5.96 1.10 11.59
C GLY A 87 6.52 -0.31 11.77
N LYS A 88 7.71 -0.45 12.35
CA LYS A 88 8.34 -1.75 12.60
C LYS A 88 7.49 -2.63 13.53
N VAL A 89 6.94 -2.08 14.61
CA VAL A 89 6.05 -2.84 15.51
C VAL A 89 4.83 -3.37 14.77
N LEU A 90 4.25 -2.58 13.87
CA LEU A 90 3.15 -3.04 13.02
C LEU A 90 3.59 -4.17 12.10
N ILE A 91 4.70 -4.01 11.38
CA ILE A 91 5.21 -5.02 10.44
C ILE A 91 5.57 -6.32 11.16
N ASP A 92 6.23 -6.26 12.33
CA ASP A 92 6.51 -7.43 13.16
C ASP A 92 5.23 -8.17 13.60
N ASN A 93 4.11 -7.45 13.79
CA ASN A 93 2.82 -8.05 14.07
C ASN A 93 2.22 -8.73 12.82
N ILE A 94 2.28 -8.07 11.65
CA ILE A 94 1.74 -8.59 10.39
C ILE A 94 2.51 -9.81 9.91
N SER A 95 3.84 -9.80 9.99
CA SER A 95 4.71 -10.88 9.48
C SER A 95 4.40 -12.25 10.08
N LYS A 96 3.84 -12.28 11.29
CA LYS A 96 3.40 -13.52 11.96
C LYS A 96 2.27 -14.24 11.21
N THR A 97 1.48 -13.52 10.41
CA THR A 97 0.38 -14.10 9.63
C THR A 97 0.84 -14.86 8.40
N LYS A 98 2.06 -14.60 7.93
CA LYS A 98 2.56 -15.09 6.64
C LYS A 98 1.62 -14.72 5.48
N ALA A 99 1.03 -13.54 5.54
CA ALA A 99 0.25 -12.98 4.44
C ALA A 99 1.14 -12.81 3.20
N ASP A 100 0.61 -13.12 2.03
CA ASP A 100 1.25 -12.84 0.75
C ASP A 100 1.16 -11.35 0.40
N TYR A 101 0.00 -10.73 0.75
CA TYR A 101 -0.27 -9.32 0.48
C TYR A 101 -0.78 -8.60 1.71
N ILE A 102 -0.37 -7.32 1.83
CA ILE A 102 -1.05 -6.34 2.67
C ILE A 102 -1.98 -5.52 1.77
N ALA A 103 -3.28 -5.71 1.88
CA ALA A 103 -4.27 -4.86 1.20
C ALA A 103 -4.53 -3.60 2.00
N ASN A 104 -4.56 -2.45 1.36
CA ASN A 104 -4.89 -1.18 2.01
C ASN A 104 -5.70 -0.25 1.09
N THR A 105 -6.23 0.83 1.67
CA THR A 105 -6.98 1.89 0.98
C THR A 105 -6.34 3.26 1.14
N CYS A 106 -5.16 3.33 1.73
CA CYS A 106 -4.51 4.58 2.10
C CYS A 106 -3.12 4.66 1.48
N SER A 107 -2.96 5.48 0.44
CA SER A 107 -1.67 5.67 -0.24
C SER A 107 -0.56 6.15 0.70
N PHE A 108 -0.91 6.97 1.70
CA PHE A 108 0.04 7.45 2.69
C PHE A 108 0.55 6.31 3.60
N CYS A 109 -0.32 5.39 4.00
CA CYS A 109 0.09 4.20 4.75
C CYS A 109 0.94 3.28 3.89
N ARG A 110 0.62 3.14 2.58
CA ARG A 110 1.42 2.38 1.64
C ARG A 110 2.87 2.87 1.60
N MET A 111 3.08 4.19 1.52
CA MET A 111 4.42 4.77 1.57
C MET A 111 5.20 4.40 2.84
N SER A 112 4.50 4.23 3.96
CA SER A 112 5.12 3.82 5.23
C SER A 112 5.54 2.36 5.26
N PHE A 113 5.02 1.53 4.36
CA PHE A 113 5.37 0.10 4.27
C PHE A 113 6.57 -0.17 3.35
N TYR A 114 6.81 0.64 2.33
CA TYR A 114 7.88 0.42 1.37
C TYR A 114 9.26 0.13 1.97
N PRO A 115 9.71 0.82 3.05
CA PRO A 115 11.00 0.53 3.66
C PRO A 115 11.16 -0.91 4.18
N TYR A 116 10.03 -1.59 4.44
CA TYR A 116 10.01 -2.94 5.03
C TYR A 116 9.77 -4.05 4.01
N GLU A 117 9.33 -3.73 2.79
CA GLU A 117 8.96 -4.74 1.79
C GLU A 117 10.11 -5.71 1.48
N LYS A 118 11.34 -5.18 1.35
CA LYS A 118 12.53 -6.00 1.06
C LYS A 118 12.89 -6.94 2.22
N GLU A 119 12.91 -6.41 3.44
CA GLU A 119 13.33 -7.16 4.65
C GLU A 119 12.31 -8.26 5.01
N TYR A 120 11.02 -7.96 4.88
CA TYR A 120 9.94 -8.86 5.32
C TYR A 120 9.30 -9.65 4.18
N SER A 121 9.77 -9.49 2.94
CA SER A 121 9.19 -10.12 1.75
C SER A 121 7.67 -9.88 1.64
N LEU A 122 7.24 -8.67 1.98
CA LEU A 122 5.85 -8.23 1.91
C LEU A 122 5.57 -7.55 0.58
N ASP A 123 4.36 -7.71 0.08
CA ASP A 123 3.85 -6.96 -1.07
C ASP A 123 2.60 -6.19 -0.64
N VAL A 124 2.63 -4.86 -0.82
CA VAL A 124 1.56 -3.97 -0.38
C VAL A 124 0.77 -3.49 -1.59
N LYS A 125 -0.50 -3.87 -1.66
CA LYS A 125 -1.38 -3.54 -2.77
C LYS A 125 -2.60 -2.72 -2.32
N ASP A 126 -3.04 -1.80 -3.17
CA ASP A 126 -4.37 -1.21 -3.00
C ASP A 126 -5.46 -2.25 -3.30
N ILE A 127 -6.60 -2.15 -2.60
CA ILE A 127 -7.72 -3.08 -2.84
C ILE A 127 -8.20 -2.99 -4.30
N ALA A 128 -8.21 -1.81 -4.91
CA ALA A 128 -8.60 -1.65 -6.31
C ALA A 128 -7.67 -2.43 -7.25
N THR A 129 -6.37 -2.51 -6.93
CA THR A 129 -5.42 -3.33 -7.69
C THR A 129 -5.76 -4.82 -7.60
N LEU A 130 -6.11 -5.32 -6.40
CA LEU A 130 -6.51 -6.72 -6.22
C LEU A 130 -7.81 -7.05 -6.96
N VAL A 131 -8.77 -6.12 -6.96
CA VAL A 131 -10.01 -6.25 -7.75
C VAL A 131 -9.70 -6.33 -9.25
N ASP A 132 -8.86 -5.44 -9.77
CA ASP A 132 -8.47 -5.42 -11.19
C ASP A 132 -7.74 -6.72 -11.58
N GLU A 133 -6.79 -7.18 -10.78
CA GLU A 133 -6.09 -8.45 -11.02
C GLU A 133 -7.05 -9.65 -11.03
N ALA A 134 -8.04 -9.69 -10.13
CA ALA A 134 -9.06 -10.74 -10.09
C ALA A 134 -10.03 -10.68 -11.28
N MET A 135 -10.23 -9.51 -11.86
CA MET A 135 -10.99 -9.31 -13.11
C MET A 135 -10.18 -9.69 -14.36
N GLY A 136 -8.94 -10.09 -14.20
CA GLY A 136 -8.05 -10.47 -15.32
C GLY A 136 -7.20 -9.30 -15.82
N GLY A 137 -7.14 -8.20 -15.10
CA GLY A 137 -6.23 -7.10 -15.34
C GLY A 137 -4.77 -7.52 -15.33
N LYS A 138 -3.91 -6.66 -15.86
CA LYS A 138 -2.46 -6.88 -15.83
C LYS A 138 -1.93 -6.64 -14.42
N GLU A 139 -0.91 -7.39 -14.07
CA GLU A 139 -0.16 -7.11 -12.84
C GLU A 139 0.33 -5.66 -12.83
N TYR A 140 -0.01 -4.95 -11.75
CA TYR A 140 0.35 -3.54 -11.60
C TYR A 140 1.80 -3.42 -11.14
N GLU A 141 2.61 -2.71 -11.94
CA GLU A 141 3.97 -2.35 -11.57
C GLU A 141 3.95 -1.12 -10.65
N ASP A 142 4.33 -1.30 -9.40
CA ASP A 142 4.50 -0.21 -8.46
C ASP A 142 5.87 0.43 -8.58
N LYS A 143 5.96 1.51 -9.37
CA LYS A 143 7.21 2.27 -9.55
C LYS A 143 7.75 2.85 -8.25
N MET A 144 6.88 3.24 -7.31
CA MET A 144 7.33 3.74 -6.01
C MET A 144 8.00 2.63 -5.19
N ALA A 145 7.42 1.42 -5.16
CA ALA A 145 8.06 0.27 -4.54
C ALA A 145 9.42 -0.02 -5.20
N THR A 146 9.51 0.08 -6.53
CA THR A 146 10.77 -0.09 -7.26
C THR A 146 11.82 0.91 -6.80
N TYR A 147 11.47 2.20 -6.66
CA TYR A 147 12.40 3.22 -6.18
C TYR A 147 12.85 2.99 -4.73
N TRP A 148 11.94 2.53 -3.86
CA TRP A 148 12.27 2.20 -2.47
C TRP A 148 13.19 0.97 -2.32
N ARG A 149 13.28 0.12 -3.36
CA ARG A 149 14.18 -1.04 -3.41
C ARG A 149 15.58 -0.70 -3.92
N CYS A 150 15.76 0.49 -4.51
CA CYS A 150 17.06 0.96 -4.99
C CYS A 150 18.04 1.15 -3.82
N GLU A 151 19.30 0.87 -4.10
CA GLU A 151 20.39 1.00 -3.11
C GLU A 151 21.06 2.38 -3.17
N SER A 152 20.78 3.16 -4.22
CA SER A 152 21.36 4.49 -4.38
C SER A 152 20.42 5.47 -5.08
N ILE A 153 20.67 6.76 -4.84
CA ILE A 153 19.99 7.85 -5.57
C ILE A 153 20.29 7.79 -7.08
N ASP A 154 21.48 7.34 -7.46
CA ASP A 154 21.84 7.22 -8.88
C ASP A 154 20.98 6.18 -9.62
N GLU A 155 20.63 5.07 -8.95
CA GLU A 155 19.70 4.09 -9.52
C GLU A 155 18.30 4.69 -9.69
N ILE A 156 17.79 5.42 -8.70
CA ILE A 156 16.47 6.08 -8.77
C ILE A 156 16.47 7.10 -9.91
N ILE A 157 17.53 7.90 -10.06
CA ILE A 157 17.69 8.85 -11.14
C ILE A 157 17.64 8.13 -12.49
N GLY A 158 18.42 7.05 -12.64
CA GLY A 158 18.46 6.27 -13.89
C GLY A 158 17.06 5.73 -14.27
N LEU A 159 16.31 5.21 -13.32
CA LEU A 159 14.97 4.65 -13.54
C LEU A 159 13.87 5.72 -13.76
N SER A 160 14.07 6.93 -13.24
CA SER A 160 13.05 8.00 -13.31
C SER A 160 13.34 9.07 -14.34
N LYS A 161 14.49 9.02 -15.02
CA LYS A 161 15.01 10.08 -15.89
C LYS A 161 14.01 10.57 -16.93
N GLU A 162 13.45 9.66 -17.71
CA GLU A 162 12.47 10.01 -18.74
C GLU A 162 11.25 10.72 -18.15
N ASN A 163 10.82 10.31 -16.94
CA ASN A 163 9.64 10.88 -16.29
C ASN A 163 9.89 12.30 -15.79
N PHE A 164 11.01 12.54 -15.09
CA PHE A 164 11.25 13.87 -14.56
C PHE A 164 11.64 14.88 -15.66
N GLU A 165 12.39 14.48 -16.69
CA GLU A 165 12.72 15.32 -17.84
C GLU A 165 11.46 15.68 -18.64
N ALA A 166 10.54 14.72 -18.87
CA ALA A 166 9.26 14.99 -19.53
C ALA A 166 8.37 15.96 -18.76
N ASN A 167 8.55 16.09 -17.45
CA ASN A 167 7.85 17.04 -16.57
C ASN A 167 8.64 18.33 -16.32
N GLY A 168 9.77 18.54 -17.02
CA GLY A 168 10.54 19.78 -16.98
C GLY A 168 11.49 19.92 -15.79
N TYR A 169 11.77 18.83 -15.07
CA TYR A 169 12.74 18.84 -13.99
C TYR A 169 14.13 18.43 -14.49
N SER A 170 15.16 19.07 -13.94
CA SER A 170 16.56 18.72 -14.18
C SER A 170 17.04 17.60 -13.23
N GLU A 171 18.09 16.90 -13.63
CA GLU A 171 18.75 15.93 -12.78
C GLU A 171 19.30 16.57 -11.49
N GLU A 172 19.78 17.81 -11.56
CA GLU A 172 20.28 18.54 -10.39
C GLU A 172 19.18 18.77 -9.33
N GLU A 173 17.99 19.19 -9.79
CA GLU A 173 16.83 19.34 -8.90
C GLU A 173 16.42 18.01 -8.27
N MET A 174 16.41 16.94 -9.05
CA MET A 174 16.07 15.60 -8.53
C MET A 174 17.10 15.10 -7.52
N ARG A 175 18.39 15.33 -7.73
CA ARG A 175 19.45 15.01 -6.76
C ARG A 175 19.30 15.75 -5.43
N HIS A 176 18.67 16.91 -5.44
CA HIS A 176 18.37 17.65 -4.23
C HIS A 176 17.16 17.10 -3.48
N VAL A 177 16.13 16.66 -4.20
CA VAL A 177 14.84 16.25 -3.62
C VAL A 177 14.80 14.76 -3.23
N LEU A 178 15.36 13.88 -4.06
CA LEU A 178 15.27 12.42 -3.85
C LEU A 178 15.80 11.95 -2.48
N PRO A 179 16.90 12.47 -1.92
CA PRO A 179 17.36 12.08 -0.58
C PRO A 179 16.36 12.37 0.53
N MET A 180 15.48 13.35 0.35
CA MET A 180 14.42 13.66 1.32
C MET A 180 13.28 12.65 1.27
N LEU A 181 13.01 12.10 0.08
CA LEU A 181 11.95 11.11 -0.16
C LEU A 181 12.42 9.68 0.11
N PHE A 182 13.68 9.39 -0.19
CA PHE A 182 14.29 8.06 -0.08
C PHE A 182 15.53 8.08 0.81
N PRO A 183 15.39 8.33 2.12
CA PRO A 183 16.54 8.50 3.01
C PRO A 183 17.41 7.24 3.16
N LEU A 184 16.85 6.05 2.90
CA LEU A 184 17.60 4.79 2.96
C LEU A 184 18.51 4.55 1.74
N ALA A 185 18.29 5.24 0.64
CA ALA A 185 19.14 5.16 -0.56
C ALA A 185 20.41 6.05 -0.44
N VAL A 186 20.60 6.72 0.67
CA VAL A 186 21.75 7.65 0.92
C VAL A 186 22.79 7.05 1.87
N SER A 187 22.48 5.92 2.51
CA SER A 187 23.32 5.27 3.55
C SER A 187 24.40 4.36 2.98
#